data_30995e291a69845a596938280c55f0de
#
_entry.id   30995e291a69845a596938280c55f0de
#
_cell.length_a   1.000
_cell.length_b   1.000
_cell.length_c   1.000
_cell.angle_alpha   90.00
_cell.angle_beta   90.00
_cell.angle_gamma   90.00
#
_symmetry.space_group_name_H-M   'P 1'
#
loop_
_entity.id
_entity.type
_entity.pdbx_description
1 polymer ?
#
loop_
_entity_poly.entity_id
_entity_poly.type
_entity_poly.pdbx_seq_one_letter_code
_entity_poly.pdbx_strand_id
1 'polypeptide(L)'
;MGNEDLKPVEDLTFREAMAELDGIVGVLESNTLELEDSLASYERGVALLRALQGRLATAQQKVDVLMGQLEPEVSDEQRDTTLS
;
A
#
# COMPACT_ATOMS: atom_id res chain seq x y z
N MET A 1 19.46 2.57 17.20
CA MET A 1 18.24 1.95 16.89
C MET A 1 18.35 1.09 15.68
N GLY A 2 18.03 0.00 15.67
CA GLY A 2 18.21 -0.86 14.55
C GLY A 2 16.91 -1.34 13.99
N ASN A 3 17.02 -2.14 12.95
CA ASN A 3 15.84 -2.73 12.36
C ASN A 3 15.20 -3.76 13.26
N GLU A 4 15.92 -4.16 14.29
CA GLU A 4 15.39 -5.18 15.20
C GLU A 4 14.15 -4.71 15.95
N ASP A 5 13.93 -3.41 16.02
CA ASP A 5 12.74 -2.90 16.68
C ASP A 5 11.54 -2.84 15.74
N LEU A 6 11.76 -3.08 14.47
CA LEU A 6 10.68 -2.97 13.50
C LEU A 6 9.87 -4.24 13.45
N LYS A 7 8.57 -4.10 13.38
CA LYS A 7 7.69 -5.24 13.20
C LYS A 7 7.81 -5.77 11.78
N PRO A 8 7.54 -7.05 11.57
CA PRO A 8 7.39 -7.54 10.20
C PRO A 8 6.32 -6.73 9.48
N VAL A 9 6.54 -6.52 8.20
CA VAL A 9 5.64 -5.68 7.43
C VAL A 9 4.20 -6.18 7.50
N GLU A 10 4.01 -7.49 7.49
CA GLU A 10 2.66 -8.04 7.50
C GLU A 10 1.96 -7.83 8.83
N ASP A 11 2.68 -7.47 9.88
CA ASP A 11 2.09 -7.22 11.19
C ASP A 11 1.70 -5.77 11.41
N LEU A 12 2.01 -4.90 10.44
CA LEU A 12 1.72 -3.50 10.57
C LEU A 12 0.30 -3.20 10.12
N THR A 13 -0.35 -2.24 10.79
CA THR A 13 -1.59 -1.71 10.26
C THR A 13 -1.27 -0.85 9.05
N PHE A 14 -2.30 -0.54 8.28
CA PHE A 14 -2.12 0.33 7.12
C PHE A 14 -1.50 1.67 7.55
N ARG A 15 -2.02 2.24 8.61
CA ARG A 15 -1.50 3.53 9.11
C ARG A 15 -0.05 3.41 9.52
N GLU A 16 0.29 2.33 10.23
CA GLU A 16 1.67 2.14 10.66
C GLU A 16 2.60 2.00 9.48
N ALA A 17 2.17 1.24 8.47
CA ALA A 17 2.99 1.03 7.29
C ALA A 17 3.18 2.35 6.53
N MET A 18 2.13 3.15 6.42
CA MET A 18 2.25 4.43 5.75
C MET A 18 3.20 5.35 6.48
N ALA A 19 3.11 5.39 7.81
CA ALA A 19 3.96 6.25 8.59
C ALA A 19 5.42 5.83 8.46
N GLU A 20 5.66 4.53 8.48
CA GLU A 20 7.04 4.07 8.36
C GLU A 20 7.59 4.36 6.98
N LEU A 21 6.79 4.13 5.95
CA LEU A 21 7.24 4.42 4.58
C LEU A 21 7.56 5.89 4.40
N ASP A 22 6.70 6.74 4.94
CA ASP A 22 6.93 8.17 4.85
C ASP A 22 8.25 8.57 5.51
N GLY A 23 8.53 7.98 6.66
CA GLY A 23 9.79 8.23 7.34
C GLY A 23 10.99 7.77 6.54
N ILE A 24 10.88 6.61 5.91
CA ILE A 24 11.97 6.09 5.09
C ILE A 24 12.23 7.01 3.90
N VAL A 25 11.17 7.45 3.24
CA VAL A 25 11.34 8.35 2.10
C VAL A 25 12.04 9.63 2.53
N GLY A 26 11.62 10.18 3.67
CA GLY A 26 12.24 11.39 4.17
C GLY A 26 13.73 11.22 4.45
N VAL A 27 14.10 10.10 5.04
CA VAL A 27 15.50 9.84 5.34
C VAL A 27 16.31 9.65 4.05
N LEU A 28 15.75 8.93 3.10
CA LEU A 28 16.45 8.72 1.84
C LEU A 28 16.62 10.01 1.07
N GLU A 29 15.61 10.88 1.12
CA GLU A 29 15.71 12.16 0.44
C GLU A 29 16.72 13.07 1.09
N SER A 30 16.91 12.93 2.39
CA SER A 30 17.90 13.76 3.10
C SER A 30 19.33 13.39 2.73
N ASN A 31 19.52 12.16 2.24
CA ASN A 31 20.83 11.70 1.79
C ASN A 31 21.86 11.77 2.89
N THR A 32 21.46 11.41 4.10
CA THR A 32 22.36 11.44 5.24
C THR A 32 22.83 10.08 5.70
N LEU A 33 22.35 9.02 5.08
CA LEU A 33 22.71 7.67 5.49
C LEU A 33 23.91 7.15 4.74
N GLU A 34 24.62 6.24 5.38
CA GLU A 34 25.63 5.48 4.70
C GLU A 34 24.99 4.61 3.64
N LEU A 35 25.79 4.18 2.68
CA LEU A 35 25.26 3.41 1.56
C LEU A 35 24.51 2.16 2.01
N GLU A 36 25.10 1.42 2.96
CA GLU A 36 24.47 0.19 3.41
C GLU A 36 23.16 0.45 4.10
N ASP A 37 23.10 1.53 4.87
CA ASP A 37 21.85 1.89 5.55
C ASP A 37 20.82 2.34 4.55
N SER A 38 21.24 3.03 3.52
CA SER A 38 20.33 3.48 2.47
C SER A 38 19.72 2.27 1.75
N LEU A 39 20.54 1.26 1.46
CA LEU A 39 20.02 0.07 0.82
C LEU A 39 19.01 -0.66 1.70
N ALA A 40 19.32 -0.79 2.99
CA ALA A 40 18.41 -1.46 3.91
C ALA A 40 17.09 -0.71 3.99
N SER A 41 17.16 0.61 4.07
CA SER A 41 15.95 1.41 4.12
C SER A 41 15.15 1.30 2.83
N TYR A 42 15.84 1.29 1.71
CA TYR A 42 15.19 1.14 0.43
C TYR A 42 14.45 -0.20 0.35
N GLU A 43 15.11 -1.27 0.78
CA GLU A 43 14.50 -2.59 0.74
C GLU A 43 13.28 -2.65 1.64
N ARG A 44 13.38 -2.07 2.82
CA ARG A 44 12.23 -2.02 3.72
C ARG A 44 11.11 -1.22 3.10
N GLY A 45 11.44 -0.10 2.47
CA GLY A 45 10.44 0.73 1.80
C GLY A 45 9.73 -0.02 0.70
N VAL A 46 10.46 -0.80 -0.08
CA VAL A 46 9.84 -1.58 -1.14
C VAL A 46 8.88 -2.61 -0.56
N ALA A 47 9.28 -3.27 0.53
CA ALA A 47 8.40 -4.24 1.16
C ALA A 47 7.13 -3.58 1.69
N LEU A 48 7.28 -2.41 2.31
CA LEU A 48 6.13 -1.67 2.80
C LEU A 48 5.20 -1.27 1.65
N LEU A 49 5.79 -0.79 0.57
CA LEU A 49 4.99 -0.36 -0.57
C LEU A 49 4.20 -1.52 -1.16
N ARG A 50 4.84 -2.68 -1.28
CA ARG A 50 4.14 -3.85 -1.81
C ARG A 50 3.01 -4.28 -0.90
N ALA A 51 3.23 -4.25 0.42
CA ALA A 51 2.18 -4.60 1.35
C ALA A 51 1.01 -3.64 1.26
N LEU A 52 1.30 -2.35 1.13
CA LEU A 52 0.26 -1.34 1.02
C LEU A 52 -0.53 -1.50 -0.28
N GLN A 53 0.18 -1.77 -1.37
CA GLN A 53 -0.49 -1.99 -2.64
C GLN A 53 -1.42 -3.20 -2.57
N GLY A 54 -0.98 -4.25 -1.91
CA GLY A 54 -1.81 -5.42 -1.75
C GLY A 54 -3.07 -5.12 -0.95
N ARG A 55 -2.94 -4.34 0.10
CA ARG A 55 -4.09 -3.97 0.91
C ARG A 55 -5.07 -3.10 0.13
N LEU A 56 -4.54 -2.18 -0.67
CA LEU A 56 -5.40 -1.35 -1.49
C LEU A 56 -6.14 -2.18 -2.52
N ALA A 57 -5.48 -3.15 -3.12
CA ALA A 57 -6.13 -4.02 -4.08
C ALA A 57 -7.24 -4.82 -3.43
N THR A 58 -7.00 -5.33 -2.22
CA THR A 58 -8.02 -6.07 -1.50
C THR A 58 -9.21 -5.19 -1.16
N ALA A 59 -8.94 -3.97 -0.72
CA ALA A 59 -10.00 -3.04 -0.38
C ALA A 59 -10.82 -2.69 -1.61
N GLN A 60 -10.16 -2.49 -2.74
CA GLN A 60 -10.85 -2.18 -3.97
C GLN A 60 -11.76 -3.34 -4.37
N GLN A 61 -11.26 -4.55 -4.21
CA GLN A 61 -12.04 -5.73 -4.54
C GLN A 61 -13.31 -5.81 -3.68
N LYS A 62 -13.18 -5.50 -2.40
CA LYS A 62 -14.34 -5.50 -1.52
C LYS A 62 -15.34 -4.44 -1.92
N VAL A 63 -14.86 -3.27 -2.31
CA VAL A 63 -15.74 -2.21 -2.78
C VAL A 63 -16.47 -2.66 -4.03
N ASP A 64 -15.76 -3.29 -4.95
CA ASP A 64 -16.38 -3.76 -6.18
C ASP A 64 -17.50 -4.76 -5.90
N VAL A 65 -17.26 -5.66 -4.94
CA VAL A 65 -18.29 -6.64 -4.58
C VAL A 65 -19.51 -5.94 -3.99
N LEU A 66 -19.29 -4.99 -3.10
CA LEU A 66 -20.40 -4.27 -2.49
C LEU A 66 -21.18 -3.48 -3.51
N MET A 67 -20.50 -2.85 -4.44
CA MET A 67 -21.19 -2.08 -5.48
C MET A 67 -22.01 -3.01 -6.35
N GLY A 68 -21.47 -4.18 -6.66
CA GLY A 68 -22.22 -5.16 -7.43
C GLY A 68 -23.49 -5.61 -6.72
N GLN A 69 -23.42 -5.73 -5.40
CA GLN A 69 -24.58 -6.13 -4.62
C GLN A 69 -25.65 -5.05 -4.57
N LEU A 70 -25.20 -3.81 -4.58
CA LEU A 70 -26.15 -2.70 -4.52
C LEU A 70 -26.83 -2.45 -5.85
N GLU A 71 -26.13 -2.67 -6.95
CA GLU A 71 -26.68 -2.41 -8.28
C GLU A 71 -26.37 -3.57 -9.20
N PRO A 72 -26.89 -4.73 -8.86
CA PRO A 72 -26.45 -5.95 -9.56
C PRO A 72 -26.86 -6.03 -11.01
N GLU A 73 -27.98 -5.45 -11.37
CA GLU A 73 -28.50 -5.67 -12.71
C GLU A 73 -28.45 -4.45 -13.58
N VAL A 74 -28.91 -3.39 -13.05
CA VAL A 74 -29.01 -2.16 -13.82
C VAL A 74 -27.65 -1.67 -14.23
N SER A 75 -26.69 -1.79 -13.35
CA SER A 75 -25.38 -1.24 -13.62
C SER A 75 -24.69 -1.97 -14.77
N ASP A 76 -24.91 -3.25 -14.93
CA ASP A 76 -24.28 -3.99 -16.02
C ASP A 76 -24.74 -3.48 -17.36
N GLU A 77 -26.03 -3.34 -17.51
CA GLU A 77 -26.56 -2.87 -18.78
C GLU A 77 -26.18 -1.44 -19.04
N GLN A 78 -26.23 -0.65 -18.01
CA GLN A 78 -25.91 0.76 -18.18
C GLN A 78 -24.46 0.97 -18.53
N ARG A 79 -23.60 0.13 -17.97
CA ARG A 79 -22.19 0.26 -18.30
C ARG A 79 -21.93 -0.06 -19.76
N ASP A 80 -22.59 -1.08 -20.25
CA ASP A 80 -22.44 -1.41 -21.67
C ASP A 80 -22.88 -0.26 -22.53
N THR A 81 -24.01 0.31 -22.20
CA THR A 81 -24.54 1.40 -22.96
C THR A 81 -23.65 2.63 -22.88
N THR A 82 -23.16 2.89 -21.70
CA THR A 82 -22.35 4.07 -21.48
C THR A 82 -21.07 4.04 -22.25
N LEU A 83 -20.47 2.87 -22.32
CA LEU A 83 -19.19 2.74 -22.97
C LEU A 83 -19.29 2.79 -24.48
N SER A 84 -20.41 2.46 -25.02
CA SER A 84 -20.56 2.48 -26.47
C SER A 84 -20.93 3.85 -27.03
#